data_402ac38ab77b73fc952c3f38d909e4e3
#
_entry.id   402ac38ab77b73fc952c3f38d909e4e3
#
_cell.length_a   1.000
_cell.length_b   1.000
_cell.length_c   1.000
_cell.angle_alpha   90.00
_cell.angle_beta   90.00
_cell.angle_gamma   90.00
#
_symmetry.space_group_name_H-M   'P 1'
#
loop_
_entity.id
_entity.type
_entity.pdbx_description
1 polymer ?
#
loop_
_entity_poly.entity_id
_entity_poly.type
_entity_poly.pdbx_seq_one_letter_code
_entity_poly.pdbx_strand_id
1 'polypeptide(L)'
;MCFVIVYKGVEQGIEKYSRVLMPILAIIVVFIAIYALFIKYTDPATGVTRTGLQGAAIYFIPDFHGLTIKKFLTVCLDAMGQLFYSLSIAMGIMVAYGSYMKKDVNLGKSVNQIEIFDTGIAMLAGLMIIPAVFAFSGREGMSAGPGLVFVALPKVFESLGKFGEFLGLIFFVMLLFAALTSAVSLLEAITSSMMDKFKWSRKKSTVVMAAAAGIVSLIVCLGYNIFYFDLKLPNGSVGQILDILDYSSNNILMPLVGILTCILIGWVAKPETTIDEITLNGEKFGRKTLYIIMIKFVAPILLFVILLTGIGII
;
A
#
# COMPACT_ATOMS: atom_id res chain seq x y z
N MET A 1 -4.84 -19.80 -2.11
CA MET A 1 -6.10 -19.06 -2.37
C MET A 1 -5.95 -18.10 -3.56
N CYS A 2 -4.96 -17.21 -3.58
CA CYS A 2 -4.69 -16.28 -4.71
C CYS A 2 -4.65 -16.98 -6.08
N PHE A 3 -3.89 -18.09 -6.19
CA PHE A 3 -3.83 -18.88 -7.41
C PHE A 3 -5.21 -19.28 -7.96
N VAL A 4 -6.09 -19.79 -7.09
CA VAL A 4 -7.44 -20.23 -7.49
C VAL A 4 -8.29 -19.07 -8.00
N ILE A 5 -8.16 -17.90 -7.36
CA ILE A 5 -8.90 -16.69 -7.75
C ILE A 5 -8.45 -16.21 -9.12
N VAL A 6 -7.15 -16.06 -9.34
CA VAL A 6 -6.58 -15.59 -10.62
C VAL A 6 -6.82 -16.62 -11.74
N TYR A 7 -6.73 -17.90 -11.43
CA TYR A 7 -6.99 -18.98 -12.38
C TYR A 7 -8.43 -18.96 -12.92
N LYS A 8 -9.43 -18.58 -12.09
CA LYS A 8 -10.82 -18.42 -12.49
C LYS A 8 -11.09 -17.20 -13.36
N GLY A 9 -10.16 -16.27 -13.44
CA GLY A 9 -10.25 -15.05 -14.24
C GLY A 9 -10.85 -13.86 -13.50
N VAL A 10 -11.08 -12.76 -14.25
CA VAL A 10 -11.48 -11.47 -13.67
C VAL A 10 -12.89 -11.52 -13.09
N GLU A 11 -13.90 -11.88 -13.89
CA GLU A 11 -15.31 -11.83 -13.46
C GLU A 11 -15.65 -12.87 -12.39
N GLN A 12 -15.31 -14.14 -12.61
CA GLN A 12 -15.66 -15.25 -11.71
C GLN A 12 -14.67 -15.44 -10.55
N GLY A 13 -13.49 -14.82 -10.65
CA GLY A 13 -12.45 -14.85 -9.63
C GLY A 13 -12.37 -13.51 -8.92
N ILE A 14 -11.58 -12.59 -9.47
CA ILE A 14 -11.16 -11.37 -8.80
C ILE A 14 -12.36 -10.52 -8.37
N GLU A 15 -13.25 -10.19 -9.29
CA GLU A 15 -14.40 -9.32 -9.01
C GLU A 15 -15.35 -9.93 -7.98
N LYS A 16 -15.67 -11.21 -8.13
CA LYS A 16 -16.61 -11.91 -7.24
C LYS A 16 -16.09 -11.95 -5.80
N TYR A 17 -14.81 -12.29 -5.60
CA TYR A 17 -14.24 -12.38 -4.25
C TYR A 17 -14.00 -10.99 -3.64
N SER A 18 -13.51 -10.02 -4.41
CA SER A 18 -13.30 -8.66 -3.93
C SER A 18 -14.61 -7.98 -3.52
N ARG A 19 -15.70 -8.21 -4.24
CA ARG A 19 -17.03 -7.66 -3.92
C ARG A 19 -17.52 -8.07 -2.51
N VAL A 20 -17.09 -9.22 -2.01
CA VAL A 20 -17.46 -9.70 -0.66
C VAL A 20 -16.40 -9.32 0.37
N LEU A 21 -15.11 -9.50 0.04
CA LEU A 21 -14.03 -9.29 1.00
C LEU A 21 -13.83 -7.82 1.38
N MET A 22 -13.96 -6.90 0.42
CA MET A 22 -13.72 -5.48 0.67
C MET A 22 -14.73 -4.83 1.64
N PRO A 23 -16.05 -5.03 1.52
CA PRO A 23 -16.99 -4.53 2.51
C PRO A 23 -16.77 -5.11 3.91
N ILE A 24 -16.48 -6.40 4.01
CA ILE A 24 -16.17 -7.04 5.30
C ILE A 24 -14.94 -6.41 5.93
N LEU A 25 -13.86 -6.24 5.15
CA LEU A 25 -12.66 -5.55 5.59
C LEU A 25 -12.97 -4.14 6.11
N ALA A 26 -13.70 -3.34 5.34
CA ALA A 26 -14.04 -1.98 5.73
C ALA A 26 -14.83 -1.93 7.05
N ILE A 27 -15.80 -2.82 7.23
CA ILE A 27 -16.57 -2.92 8.49
C ILE A 27 -15.66 -3.26 9.67
N ILE A 28 -14.75 -4.22 9.50
CA ILE A 28 -13.81 -4.63 10.55
C ILE A 28 -12.87 -3.48 10.91
N VAL A 29 -12.31 -2.78 9.92
CA VAL A 29 -11.42 -1.62 10.15
C VAL A 29 -12.15 -0.54 10.95
N VAL A 30 -13.37 -0.17 10.55
CA VAL A 30 -14.19 0.83 11.26
C VAL A 30 -14.47 0.38 12.69
N PHE A 31 -14.85 -0.88 12.89
CA PHE A 31 -15.14 -1.41 14.22
C PHE A 31 -13.92 -1.32 15.16
N ILE A 32 -12.74 -1.79 14.69
CA ILE A 32 -11.52 -1.75 15.50
C ILE A 32 -11.03 -0.29 15.69
N ALA A 33 -11.17 0.59 14.68
CA ALA A 33 -10.80 2.00 14.80
C ALA A 33 -11.64 2.71 15.88
N ILE A 34 -12.96 2.51 15.87
CA ILE A 34 -13.85 3.03 16.93
C ILE A 34 -13.43 2.48 18.28
N TYR A 35 -13.21 1.18 18.39
CA TYR A 35 -12.79 0.57 19.64
C TYR A 35 -11.46 1.14 20.16
N ALA A 36 -10.48 1.36 19.27
CA ALA A 36 -9.16 1.89 19.61
C ALA A 36 -9.24 3.27 20.29
N LEU A 37 -10.24 4.09 19.96
CA LEU A 37 -10.45 5.40 20.60
C LEU A 37 -10.84 5.29 22.07
N PHE A 38 -11.55 4.24 22.45
CA PHE A 38 -12.04 4.03 23.81
C PHE A 38 -11.06 3.25 24.71
N ILE A 39 -9.94 2.79 24.17
CA ILE A 39 -8.91 2.10 24.95
C ILE A 39 -8.37 3.05 26.03
N LYS A 40 -8.32 2.55 27.25
CA LYS A 40 -7.69 3.19 28.40
C LYS A 40 -6.77 2.17 29.06
N TYR A 41 -5.50 2.50 29.17
CA TYR A 41 -4.51 1.62 29.77
C TYR A 41 -3.64 2.40 30.78
N THR A 42 -3.46 1.80 31.95
CA THR A 42 -2.55 2.31 32.98
C THR A 42 -1.35 1.38 33.03
N ASP A 43 -0.17 1.93 32.74
CA ASP A 43 1.08 1.18 32.77
C ASP A 43 1.39 0.75 34.21
N PRO A 44 1.50 -0.56 34.50
CA PRO A 44 1.76 -1.04 35.86
C PRO A 44 3.13 -0.62 36.40
N ALA A 45 4.12 -0.35 35.52
CA ALA A 45 5.47 0.00 35.94
C ALA A 45 5.61 1.48 36.27
N THR A 46 4.90 2.36 35.54
CA THR A 46 5.05 3.81 35.67
C THR A 46 3.83 4.48 36.33
N GLY A 47 2.69 3.79 36.45
CA GLY A 47 1.42 4.34 36.93
C GLY A 47 0.78 5.36 35.96
N VAL A 48 1.36 5.58 34.78
CA VAL A 48 0.86 6.56 33.80
C VAL A 48 -0.33 5.98 33.06
N THR A 49 -1.46 6.69 33.09
CA THR A 49 -2.65 6.32 32.32
C THR A 49 -2.62 7.02 30.97
N ARG A 50 -2.70 6.25 29.89
CA ARG A 50 -2.82 6.74 28.51
C ARG A 50 -4.15 6.30 27.91
N THR A 51 -4.67 7.11 26.97
CA THR A 51 -5.94 6.82 26.33
C THR A 51 -5.80 6.80 24.81
N GLY A 52 -6.68 6.04 24.15
CA GLY A 52 -6.76 6.03 22.68
C GLY A 52 -7.05 7.41 22.10
N LEU A 53 -7.87 8.23 22.78
CA LEU A 53 -8.15 9.61 22.35
C LEU A 53 -6.89 10.49 22.34
N GLN A 54 -5.96 10.32 23.28
CA GLN A 54 -4.67 10.99 23.25
C GLN A 54 -3.83 10.54 22.06
N GLY A 55 -3.84 9.25 21.72
CA GLY A 55 -3.20 8.72 20.52
C GLY A 55 -3.82 9.26 19.23
N ALA A 56 -5.14 9.37 19.18
CA ALA A 56 -5.85 9.99 18.06
C ALA A 56 -5.49 11.48 17.91
N ALA A 57 -5.34 12.22 19.00
CA ALA A 57 -4.90 13.60 18.97
C ALA A 57 -3.51 13.74 18.34
N ILE A 58 -2.57 12.83 18.65
CA ILE A 58 -1.24 12.79 18.02
C ILE A 58 -1.34 12.52 16.52
N TYR A 59 -2.30 11.69 16.10
CA TYR A 59 -2.49 11.36 14.68
C TYR A 59 -3.08 12.52 13.86
N PHE A 60 -4.04 13.25 14.42
CA PHE A 60 -4.76 14.31 13.68
C PHE A 60 -4.21 15.71 13.91
N ILE A 61 -3.56 15.97 15.03
CA ILE A 61 -3.04 17.31 15.33
C ILE A 61 -1.58 17.38 14.93
N PRO A 62 -1.24 18.14 13.87
CA PRO A 62 0.14 18.26 13.41
C PRO A 62 0.96 19.02 14.43
N ASP A 63 2.15 18.48 14.74
CA ASP A 63 3.14 19.13 15.58
C ASP A 63 4.20 19.81 14.69
N PHE A 64 4.13 21.12 14.61
CA PHE A 64 5.09 21.92 13.84
C PHE A 64 6.32 22.35 14.66
N HIS A 65 6.44 21.93 15.92
CA HIS A 65 7.57 22.30 16.75
C HIS A 65 8.86 21.63 16.22
N GLY A 66 9.86 22.46 15.91
CA GLY A 66 11.12 21.98 15.35
C GLY A 66 11.05 21.47 13.91
N LEU A 67 9.97 21.82 13.18
CA LEU A 67 9.85 21.52 11.76
C LEU A 67 10.73 22.48 10.95
N THR A 68 11.86 21.96 10.46
CA THR A 68 12.73 22.65 9.50
C THR A 68 12.25 22.41 8.07
N ILE A 69 12.63 23.27 7.13
CA ILE A 69 12.33 23.10 5.70
C ILE A 69 12.80 21.72 5.21
N LYS A 70 14.00 21.29 5.64
CA LYS A 70 14.53 19.95 5.29
C LYS A 70 13.60 18.83 5.79
N LYS A 71 13.19 18.88 7.05
CA LYS A 71 12.26 17.88 7.63
C LYS A 71 10.92 17.88 6.90
N PHE A 72 10.38 19.06 6.59
CA PHE A 72 9.12 19.18 5.85
C PHE A 72 9.20 18.52 4.47
N LEU A 73 10.29 18.80 3.72
CA LEU A 73 10.52 18.16 2.42
C LEU A 73 10.65 16.64 2.55
N THR A 74 11.37 16.13 3.55
CA THR A 74 11.48 14.70 3.81
C THR A 74 10.09 14.08 4.05
N VAL A 75 9.26 14.69 4.92
CA VAL A 75 7.89 14.22 5.17
C VAL A 75 7.05 14.21 3.90
N CYS A 76 7.18 15.23 3.04
CA CYS A 76 6.48 15.25 1.75
C CYS A 76 6.94 14.12 0.83
N LEU A 77 8.24 13.83 0.78
CA LEU A 77 8.80 12.74 -0.03
C LEU A 77 8.34 11.37 0.48
N ASP A 78 8.36 11.16 1.80
CA ASP A 78 7.89 9.93 2.43
C ASP A 78 6.40 9.71 2.17
N ALA A 79 5.58 10.76 2.31
CA ALA A 79 4.15 10.71 2.00
C ALA A 79 3.88 10.38 0.54
N MET A 80 4.66 10.94 -0.39
CA MET A 80 4.54 10.62 -1.81
C MET A 80 4.94 9.19 -2.11
N GLY A 81 6.05 8.70 -1.54
CA GLY A 81 6.47 7.31 -1.67
C GLY A 81 5.37 6.34 -1.19
N GLN A 82 4.75 6.66 -0.04
CA GLN A 82 3.63 5.88 0.49
C GLN A 82 2.41 5.89 -0.45
N LEU A 83 2.05 7.04 -1.03
CA LEU A 83 0.94 7.13 -2.00
C LEU A 83 1.19 6.29 -3.25
N PHE A 84 2.41 6.29 -3.77
CA PHE A 84 2.79 5.45 -4.91
C PHE A 84 2.57 3.96 -4.62
N TYR A 85 2.97 3.54 -3.43
CA TYR A 85 2.79 2.16 -2.99
C TYR A 85 1.32 1.82 -2.77
N SER A 86 0.59 2.65 -2.03
CA SER A 86 -0.82 2.43 -1.68
C SER A 86 -1.72 2.35 -2.91
N LEU A 87 -1.54 3.28 -3.85
CA LEU A 87 -2.28 3.30 -5.12
C LEU A 87 -1.77 2.31 -6.16
N SER A 88 -0.75 1.51 -5.84
CA SER A 88 -0.13 0.53 -6.74
C SER A 88 0.35 1.14 -8.06
N ILE A 89 0.83 2.39 -8.02
CA ILE A 89 1.34 3.12 -9.18
C ILE A 89 2.71 2.53 -9.56
N ALA A 90 2.98 2.41 -10.85
CA ALA A 90 4.19 1.84 -11.43
C ALA A 90 4.42 0.33 -11.19
N MET A 91 3.46 -0.38 -10.56
CA MET A 91 3.50 -1.84 -10.35
C MET A 91 2.84 -2.65 -11.48
N GLY A 92 2.30 -2.00 -12.50
CA GLY A 92 1.57 -2.66 -13.60
C GLY A 92 0.14 -3.05 -13.27
N ILE A 93 -0.30 -2.99 -12.00
CA ILE A 93 -1.65 -3.38 -11.56
C ILE A 93 -2.71 -2.50 -12.22
N MET A 94 -2.54 -1.18 -12.16
CA MET A 94 -3.48 -0.23 -12.76
C MET A 94 -3.53 -0.36 -14.29
N VAL A 95 -2.42 -0.70 -14.95
CA VAL A 95 -2.38 -0.97 -16.39
C VAL A 95 -3.18 -2.24 -16.71
N ALA A 96 -2.99 -3.32 -15.95
CA ALA A 96 -3.73 -4.56 -16.14
C ALA A 96 -5.24 -4.35 -15.95
N TYR A 97 -5.65 -3.70 -14.86
CA TYR A 97 -7.07 -3.44 -14.63
C TYR A 97 -7.67 -2.44 -15.62
N GLY A 98 -6.92 -1.42 -16.02
CA GLY A 98 -7.35 -0.49 -17.06
C GLY A 98 -7.62 -1.20 -18.40
N SER A 99 -6.82 -2.22 -18.75
CA SER A 99 -7.00 -3.00 -19.97
C SER A 99 -8.28 -3.86 -19.99
N TYR A 100 -8.89 -4.11 -18.82
CA TYR A 100 -10.15 -4.85 -18.69
C TYR A 100 -11.38 -3.95 -18.64
N MET A 101 -11.18 -2.64 -18.54
CA MET A 101 -12.31 -1.70 -18.45
C MET A 101 -13.05 -1.61 -19.78
N LYS A 102 -14.37 -1.58 -19.70
CA LYS A 102 -15.23 -1.37 -20.87
C LYS A 102 -15.21 0.10 -21.28
N LYS A 103 -15.41 0.37 -22.57
CA LYS A 103 -15.36 1.73 -23.12
C LYS A 103 -16.47 2.68 -22.63
N ASP A 104 -17.56 2.14 -22.07
CA ASP A 104 -18.68 2.89 -21.51
C ASP A 104 -18.45 3.33 -20.03
N VAL A 105 -17.33 2.94 -19.43
CA VAL A 105 -17.01 3.28 -18.03
C VAL A 105 -16.38 4.66 -17.94
N ASN A 106 -16.89 5.50 -17.05
CA ASN A 106 -16.33 6.81 -16.75
C ASN A 106 -15.01 6.69 -15.96
N LEU A 107 -13.88 6.83 -16.66
CA LEU A 107 -12.53 6.72 -16.08
C LEU A 107 -12.26 7.75 -14.99
N GLY A 108 -12.66 9.00 -15.21
CA GLY A 108 -12.45 10.08 -14.24
C GLY A 108 -13.17 9.82 -12.91
N LYS A 109 -14.40 9.31 -12.97
CA LYS A 109 -15.15 8.91 -11.78
C LYS A 109 -14.49 7.71 -11.07
N SER A 110 -14.01 6.73 -11.82
CA SER A 110 -13.32 5.57 -11.26
C SER A 110 -12.04 5.97 -10.53
N VAL A 111 -11.22 6.85 -11.10
CA VAL A 111 -10.00 7.36 -10.45
C VAL A 111 -10.35 8.11 -9.17
N ASN A 112 -11.33 9.03 -9.20
CA ASN A 112 -11.76 9.74 -8.00
C ASN A 112 -12.26 8.80 -6.89
N GLN A 113 -12.96 7.73 -7.25
CA GLN A 113 -13.39 6.71 -6.27
C GLN A 113 -12.19 6.00 -5.65
N ILE A 114 -11.20 5.62 -6.44
CA ILE A 114 -9.96 4.99 -5.93
C ILE A 114 -9.27 5.93 -4.95
N GLU A 115 -9.06 7.21 -5.31
CA GLU A 115 -8.45 8.21 -4.43
C GLU A 115 -9.18 8.34 -3.08
N ILE A 116 -10.52 8.44 -3.11
CA ILE A 116 -11.34 8.62 -1.90
C ILE A 116 -11.29 7.37 -1.01
N PHE A 117 -11.45 6.18 -1.60
CA PHE A 117 -11.44 4.94 -0.84
C PHE A 117 -10.06 4.61 -0.28
N ASP A 118 -8.98 4.79 -1.05
CA ASP A 118 -7.61 4.58 -0.59
C ASP A 118 -7.29 5.50 0.60
N THR A 119 -7.51 6.81 0.44
CA THR A 119 -7.28 7.79 1.51
C THR A 119 -8.15 7.49 2.74
N GLY A 120 -9.43 7.18 2.54
CA GLY A 120 -10.35 6.89 3.63
C GLY A 120 -9.94 5.65 4.45
N ILE A 121 -9.60 4.56 3.77
CA ILE A 121 -9.13 3.33 4.44
C ILE A 121 -7.77 3.54 5.10
N ALA A 122 -6.85 4.27 4.47
CA ALA A 122 -5.55 4.58 5.07
C ALA A 122 -5.70 5.40 6.36
N MET A 123 -6.57 6.40 6.37
CA MET A 123 -6.87 7.19 7.56
C MET A 123 -7.52 6.35 8.67
N LEU A 124 -8.45 5.47 8.32
CA LEU A 124 -9.08 4.56 9.27
C LEU A 124 -8.08 3.55 9.84
N ALA A 125 -7.18 3.02 9.02
CA ALA A 125 -6.12 2.11 9.47
C ALA A 125 -5.15 2.80 10.44
N GLY A 126 -4.75 4.05 10.16
CA GLY A 126 -3.98 4.86 11.10
C GLY A 126 -4.71 5.09 12.41
N LEU A 127 -6.02 5.41 12.34
CA LEU A 127 -6.87 5.59 13.52
C LEU A 127 -7.09 4.30 14.31
N MET A 128 -7.01 3.14 13.67
CA MET A 128 -7.07 1.83 14.32
C MET A 128 -5.76 1.51 15.08
N ILE A 129 -4.61 1.77 14.46
CA ILE A 129 -3.31 1.32 14.96
C ILE A 129 -2.71 2.31 15.95
N ILE A 130 -2.62 3.59 15.59
CA ILE A 130 -1.88 4.60 16.35
C ILE A 130 -2.47 4.83 17.75
N PRO A 131 -3.79 5.00 17.93
CA PRO A 131 -4.38 5.12 19.26
C PRO A 131 -4.14 3.91 20.15
N ALA A 132 -4.27 2.70 19.59
CA ALA A 132 -4.05 1.47 20.32
C ALA A 132 -2.58 1.36 20.79
N VAL A 133 -1.64 1.49 19.89
CA VAL A 133 -0.21 1.40 20.23
C VAL A 133 0.22 2.50 21.21
N PHE A 134 -0.26 3.72 21.03
CA PHE A 134 0.03 4.82 21.94
C PHE A 134 -0.47 4.56 23.36
N ALA A 135 -1.68 4.04 23.50
CA ALA A 135 -2.24 3.74 24.81
C ALA A 135 -1.35 2.77 25.61
N PHE A 136 -0.80 1.74 24.97
CA PHE A 136 0.01 0.72 25.62
C PHE A 136 1.50 1.06 25.74
N SER A 137 2.09 1.59 24.67
CA SER A 137 3.55 1.74 24.57
C SER A 137 4.03 3.20 24.54
N GLY A 138 3.10 4.17 24.55
CA GLY A 138 3.45 5.57 24.40
C GLY A 138 4.07 5.89 23.02
N ARG A 139 4.71 7.06 22.90
CA ARG A 139 5.41 7.47 21.67
C ARG A 139 6.62 6.59 21.34
N GLU A 140 7.29 6.07 22.34
CA GLU A 140 8.51 5.25 22.16
C GLU A 140 8.21 3.87 21.55
N GLY A 141 7.00 3.34 21.75
CA GLY A 141 6.57 2.07 21.19
C GLY A 141 6.06 2.13 19.76
N MET A 142 5.98 3.32 19.17
CA MET A 142 5.55 3.53 17.80
C MET A 142 6.68 3.24 16.80
N SER A 143 7.08 1.96 16.69
CA SER A 143 8.04 1.51 15.69
C SER A 143 7.37 1.39 14.31
N ALA A 144 8.14 1.55 13.24
CA ALA A 144 7.66 1.32 11.88
C ALA A 144 7.85 -0.15 11.44
N GLY A 145 7.15 -0.55 10.38
CA GLY A 145 7.34 -1.82 9.71
C GLY A 145 6.59 -3.01 10.33
N PRO A 146 6.96 -4.26 9.94
CA PRO A 146 6.26 -5.47 10.36
C PRO A 146 6.19 -5.68 11.88
N GLY A 147 7.19 -5.17 12.62
CA GLY A 147 7.23 -5.22 14.08
C GLY A 147 6.02 -4.56 14.75
N LEU A 148 5.48 -3.48 14.16
CA LEU A 148 4.28 -2.82 14.68
C LEU A 148 3.07 -3.76 14.65
N VAL A 149 2.89 -4.48 13.54
CA VAL A 149 1.73 -5.35 13.31
C VAL A 149 1.86 -6.70 14.00
N PHE A 150 3.05 -7.31 13.96
CA PHE A 150 3.24 -8.70 14.41
C PHE A 150 3.85 -8.83 15.82
N VAL A 151 4.36 -7.74 16.39
CA VAL A 151 4.93 -7.75 17.75
C VAL A 151 4.19 -6.79 18.67
N ALA A 152 4.00 -5.53 18.27
CA ALA A 152 3.38 -4.53 19.15
C ALA A 152 1.87 -4.77 19.32
N LEU A 153 1.11 -4.94 18.23
CA LEU A 153 -0.34 -5.15 18.31
C LEU A 153 -0.77 -6.43 19.06
N PRO A 154 -0.12 -7.60 18.88
CA PRO A 154 -0.43 -8.77 19.71
C PRO A 154 -0.31 -8.52 21.20
N LYS A 155 0.71 -7.78 21.66
CA LYS A 155 0.86 -7.39 23.07
C LYS A 155 -0.29 -6.50 23.53
N VAL A 156 -0.79 -5.61 22.66
CA VAL A 156 -1.99 -4.80 22.94
C VAL A 156 -3.20 -5.71 23.14
N PHE A 157 -3.41 -6.68 22.25
CA PHE A 157 -4.54 -7.60 22.37
C PHE A 157 -4.44 -8.50 23.61
N GLU A 158 -3.26 -9.02 23.92
CA GLU A 158 -3.01 -9.82 25.12
C GLU A 158 -3.38 -9.07 26.40
N SER A 159 -3.01 -7.80 26.49
CA SER A 159 -3.30 -6.97 27.68
C SER A 159 -4.78 -6.65 27.89
N LEU A 160 -5.62 -6.83 26.87
CA LEU A 160 -7.07 -6.68 26.94
C LEU A 160 -7.80 -7.98 27.38
N GLY A 161 -7.04 -9.05 27.69
CA GLY A 161 -7.60 -10.34 28.10
C GLY A 161 -8.45 -11.02 27.02
N LYS A 162 -9.46 -11.79 27.41
CA LYS A 162 -10.30 -12.57 26.46
C LYS A 162 -10.96 -11.74 25.35
N PHE A 163 -11.31 -10.50 25.65
CA PHE A 163 -11.86 -9.61 24.62
C PHE A 163 -10.79 -9.19 23.61
N GLY A 164 -9.56 -8.98 24.07
CA GLY A 164 -8.41 -8.71 23.20
C GLY A 164 -8.05 -9.88 22.30
N GLU A 165 -8.16 -11.13 22.79
CA GLU A 165 -7.96 -12.32 21.95
C GLU A 165 -8.96 -12.36 20.78
N PHE A 166 -10.23 -12.03 21.05
CA PHE A 166 -11.27 -11.95 20.02
C PHE A 166 -11.00 -10.82 19.02
N LEU A 167 -10.60 -9.62 19.49
CA LEU A 167 -10.20 -8.50 18.63
C LEU A 167 -8.98 -8.85 17.78
N GLY A 168 -7.99 -9.51 18.37
CA GLY A 168 -6.81 -9.99 17.66
C GLY A 168 -7.17 -10.95 16.52
N LEU A 169 -8.07 -11.90 16.78
CA LEU A 169 -8.56 -12.80 15.73
C LEU A 169 -9.20 -12.02 14.58
N ILE A 170 -10.11 -11.10 14.88
CA ILE A 170 -10.78 -10.27 13.86
C ILE A 170 -9.75 -9.45 13.09
N PHE A 171 -8.79 -8.83 13.78
CA PHE A 171 -7.72 -8.05 13.16
C PHE A 171 -6.88 -8.88 12.18
N PHE A 172 -6.42 -10.06 12.59
CA PHE A 172 -5.60 -10.90 11.70
C PHE A 172 -6.40 -11.51 10.54
N VAL A 173 -7.71 -11.77 10.72
CA VAL A 173 -8.60 -12.14 9.61
C VAL A 173 -8.74 -10.98 8.61
N MET A 174 -8.92 -9.76 9.09
CA MET A 174 -8.93 -8.55 8.26
C MET A 174 -7.61 -8.40 7.49
N LEU A 175 -6.48 -8.53 8.18
CA LEU A 175 -5.16 -8.43 7.58
C LEU A 175 -4.94 -9.49 6.49
N LEU A 176 -5.41 -10.73 6.73
CA LEU A 176 -5.38 -11.80 5.74
C LEU A 176 -6.19 -11.43 4.49
N PHE A 177 -7.37 -10.83 4.64
CA PHE A 177 -8.19 -10.40 3.50
C PHE A 177 -7.52 -9.26 2.73
N ALA A 178 -6.94 -8.28 3.42
CA ALA A 178 -6.19 -7.19 2.80
C ALA A 178 -4.98 -7.72 2.01
N ALA A 179 -4.19 -8.59 2.61
CA ALA A 179 -3.04 -9.21 1.94
C ALA A 179 -3.46 -10.08 0.74
N LEU A 180 -4.57 -10.83 0.87
CA LEU A 180 -5.08 -11.68 -0.20
C LEU A 180 -5.49 -10.86 -1.43
N THR A 181 -6.22 -9.77 -1.25
CA THR A 181 -6.67 -8.92 -2.37
C THR A 181 -5.49 -8.28 -3.10
N SER A 182 -4.47 -7.80 -2.36
CA SER A 182 -3.23 -7.25 -2.94
C SER A 182 -2.43 -8.31 -3.70
N ALA A 183 -2.25 -9.50 -3.10
CA ALA A 183 -1.53 -10.61 -3.73
C ALA A 183 -2.22 -11.10 -5.02
N VAL A 184 -3.56 -11.12 -5.05
CA VAL A 184 -4.34 -11.43 -6.25
C VAL A 184 -4.08 -10.40 -7.34
N SER A 185 -4.07 -9.11 -7.01
CA SER A 185 -3.84 -8.02 -7.97
C SER A 185 -2.43 -8.07 -8.58
N LEU A 186 -1.41 -8.32 -7.75
CA LEU A 186 -0.02 -8.49 -8.21
C LEU A 186 0.12 -9.71 -9.13
N LEU A 187 -0.46 -10.85 -8.73
CA LEU A 187 -0.40 -12.08 -9.54
C LEU A 187 -1.13 -11.89 -10.87
N GLU A 188 -2.27 -11.17 -10.89
CA GLU A 188 -3.01 -10.87 -12.11
C GLU A 188 -2.20 -9.96 -13.05
N ALA A 189 -1.56 -8.90 -12.53
CA ALA A 189 -0.74 -8.00 -13.35
C ALA A 189 0.39 -8.75 -14.06
N ILE A 190 1.09 -9.64 -13.34
CA ILE A 190 2.17 -10.44 -13.92
C ILE A 190 1.61 -11.48 -14.90
N THR A 191 0.50 -12.15 -14.54
CA THR A 191 -0.17 -13.14 -15.40
C THR A 191 -0.60 -12.52 -16.73
N SER A 192 -1.26 -11.36 -16.68
CA SER A 192 -1.70 -10.60 -17.86
C SER A 192 -0.52 -10.22 -18.75
N SER A 193 0.54 -9.67 -18.16
CA SER A 193 1.77 -9.30 -18.89
C SER A 193 2.41 -10.51 -19.60
N MET A 194 2.43 -11.68 -18.95
CA MET A 194 2.98 -12.91 -19.57
C MET A 194 2.08 -13.45 -20.68
N MET A 195 0.76 -13.34 -20.52
CA MET A 195 -0.19 -13.70 -21.59
C MET A 195 0.06 -12.85 -22.83
N ASP A 196 0.23 -11.55 -22.68
CA ASP A 196 0.42 -10.62 -23.79
C ASP A 196 1.78 -10.82 -24.45
N LYS A 197 2.86 -10.95 -23.67
CA LYS A 197 4.23 -11.08 -24.18
C LYS A 197 4.48 -12.42 -24.89
N PHE A 198 4.07 -13.53 -24.26
CA PHE A 198 4.39 -14.89 -24.73
C PHE A 198 3.22 -15.56 -25.43
N LYS A 199 2.07 -14.90 -25.53
CA LYS A 199 0.83 -15.45 -26.09
C LYS A 199 0.41 -16.77 -25.38
N TRP A 200 0.72 -16.87 -24.10
CA TRP A 200 0.34 -18.03 -23.30
C TRP A 200 -1.15 -18.01 -22.94
N SER A 201 -1.73 -19.18 -22.72
CA SER A 201 -3.06 -19.26 -22.14
C SER A 201 -3.04 -18.78 -20.68
N ARG A 202 -4.16 -18.23 -20.21
CA ARG A 202 -4.30 -17.79 -18.80
C ARG A 202 -3.88 -18.88 -17.80
N LYS A 203 -4.34 -20.12 -18.03
CA LYS A 203 -4.01 -21.26 -17.17
C LYS A 203 -2.52 -21.48 -17.05
N LYS A 204 -1.80 -21.50 -18.19
CA LYS A 204 -0.33 -21.68 -18.20
C LYS A 204 0.36 -20.52 -17.51
N SER A 205 0.01 -19.27 -17.83
CA SER A 205 0.61 -18.08 -17.22
C SER A 205 0.41 -18.07 -15.71
N THR A 206 -0.82 -18.30 -15.24
CA THR A 206 -1.12 -18.32 -13.80
C THR A 206 -0.35 -19.40 -13.06
N VAL A 207 -0.27 -20.62 -13.61
CA VAL A 207 0.49 -21.72 -12.97
C VAL A 207 1.96 -21.37 -12.85
N VAL A 208 2.58 -20.93 -13.94
CA VAL A 208 4.02 -20.60 -13.97
C VAL A 208 4.32 -19.44 -13.03
N MET A 209 3.52 -18.35 -13.07
CA MET A 209 3.76 -17.18 -12.24
C MET A 209 3.47 -17.44 -10.76
N ALA A 210 2.44 -18.21 -10.44
CA ALA A 210 2.16 -18.61 -9.07
C ALA A 210 3.25 -19.53 -8.49
N ALA A 211 3.78 -20.44 -9.30
CA ALA A 211 4.91 -21.28 -8.89
C ALA A 211 6.17 -20.44 -8.64
N ALA A 212 6.52 -19.53 -9.55
CA ALA A 212 7.64 -18.61 -9.37
C ALA A 212 7.49 -17.74 -8.11
N ALA A 213 6.32 -17.12 -7.93
CA ALA A 213 6.02 -16.32 -6.74
C ALA A 213 6.08 -17.17 -5.46
N GLY A 214 5.60 -18.42 -5.50
CA GLY A 214 5.67 -19.34 -4.37
C GLY A 214 7.11 -19.69 -3.98
N ILE A 215 7.99 -19.93 -4.96
CA ILE A 215 9.41 -20.18 -4.71
C ILE A 215 10.09 -18.96 -4.08
N VAL A 216 9.88 -17.76 -4.65
CA VAL A 216 10.45 -16.54 -4.09
C VAL A 216 9.92 -16.27 -2.68
N SER A 217 8.61 -16.46 -2.46
CA SER A 217 8.01 -16.32 -1.11
C SER A 217 8.61 -17.29 -0.10
N LEU A 218 8.88 -18.53 -0.51
CA LEU A 218 9.55 -19.52 0.34
C LEU A 218 10.97 -19.06 0.72
N ILE A 219 11.75 -18.55 -0.24
CA ILE A 219 13.10 -18.02 0.01
C ILE A 219 13.03 -16.85 0.99
N VAL A 220 12.08 -15.94 0.81
CA VAL A 220 11.87 -14.80 1.73
C VAL A 220 11.52 -15.29 3.13
N CYS A 221 10.62 -16.26 3.27
CA CYS A 221 10.29 -16.83 4.58
C CYS A 221 11.50 -17.50 5.26
N LEU A 222 12.31 -18.21 4.50
CA LEU A 222 13.54 -18.83 5.00
C LEU A 222 14.61 -17.79 5.36
N GLY A 223 14.56 -16.60 4.77
CA GLY A 223 15.42 -15.45 5.12
C GLY A 223 15.28 -14.99 6.57
N TYR A 224 14.14 -15.27 7.21
CA TYR A 224 13.96 -14.97 8.64
C TYR A 224 14.53 -16.04 9.57
N ASN A 225 15.03 -17.14 9.04
CA ASN A 225 15.53 -18.27 9.84
C ASN A 225 16.81 -18.87 9.25
N ILE A 226 16.68 -19.81 8.29
CA ILE A 226 17.82 -20.60 7.77
C ILE A 226 18.77 -19.73 6.93
N PHE A 227 18.22 -18.81 6.15
CA PHE A 227 19.00 -17.91 5.28
C PHE A 227 19.10 -16.50 5.87
N TYR A 228 19.07 -16.39 7.20
CA TYR A 228 19.21 -15.09 7.86
C TYR A 228 20.61 -14.51 7.64
N PHE A 229 20.66 -13.26 7.17
CA PHE A 229 21.86 -12.44 7.10
C PHE A 229 21.46 -10.96 7.15
N ASP A 230 22.39 -10.13 7.62
CA ASP A 230 22.23 -8.70 7.64
C ASP A 230 23.09 -8.05 6.55
N LEU A 231 22.43 -7.27 5.67
CA LEU A 231 23.10 -6.49 4.64
C LEU A 231 22.81 -5.00 4.87
N LYS A 232 23.85 -4.17 4.85
CA LYS A 232 23.68 -2.73 4.87
C LYS A 232 23.28 -2.23 3.49
N LEU A 233 22.11 -1.60 3.40
CA LEU A 233 21.58 -1.04 2.17
C LEU A 233 22.11 0.36 1.89
N PRO A 234 22.09 0.86 0.65
CA PRO A 234 22.61 2.19 0.28
C PRO A 234 21.94 3.34 1.04
N ASN A 235 20.67 3.22 1.41
CA ASN A 235 19.96 4.20 2.24
C ASN A 235 20.35 4.16 3.73
N GLY A 236 21.33 3.32 4.10
CA GLY A 236 21.83 3.19 5.46
C GLY A 236 21.06 2.23 6.36
N SER A 237 19.91 1.70 5.92
CA SER A 237 19.19 0.66 6.66
C SER A 237 19.93 -0.68 6.61
N VAL A 238 19.70 -1.52 7.61
CA VAL A 238 20.20 -2.91 7.64
C VAL A 238 19.00 -3.83 7.49
N GLY A 239 19.11 -4.77 6.58
CA GLY A 239 18.01 -5.67 6.29
C GLY A 239 18.44 -7.01 5.72
N GLN A 240 17.48 -7.90 5.65
CA GLN A 240 17.61 -9.25 5.12
C GLN A 240 16.95 -9.38 3.74
N ILE A 241 16.69 -10.60 3.26
CA ILE A 241 16.17 -10.85 1.91
C ILE A 241 14.89 -10.04 1.61
N LEU A 242 13.92 -9.99 2.53
CA LEU A 242 12.70 -9.19 2.34
C LEU A 242 13.04 -7.73 2.16
N ASP A 243 13.87 -7.17 3.04
CA ASP A 243 14.21 -5.75 3.03
C ASP A 243 14.98 -5.36 1.77
N ILE A 244 15.83 -6.26 1.25
CA ILE A 244 16.56 -6.06 -0.01
C ILE A 244 15.58 -6.03 -1.20
N LEU A 245 14.62 -6.95 -1.24
CA LEU A 245 13.62 -7.00 -2.31
C LEU A 245 12.69 -5.78 -2.24
N ASP A 246 12.25 -5.42 -1.03
CA ASP A 246 11.43 -4.24 -0.79
C ASP A 246 12.16 -2.96 -1.18
N TYR A 247 13.42 -2.79 -0.75
CA TYR A 247 14.27 -1.68 -1.13
C TYR A 247 14.45 -1.59 -2.66
N SER A 248 14.80 -2.69 -3.30
CA SER A 248 15.00 -2.73 -4.76
C SER A 248 13.72 -2.39 -5.53
N SER A 249 12.59 -2.90 -5.07
CA SER A 249 11.27 -2.67 -5.67
C SER A 249 10.80 -1.21 -5.46
N ASN A 250 10.74 -0.76 -4.21
CA ASN A 250 10.07 0.48 -3.85
C ASN A 250 10.97 1.71 -4.01
N ASN A 251 12.25 1.59 -3.69
CA ASN A 251 13.16 2.74 -3.71
C ASN A 251 13.86 2.94 -5.07
N ILE A 252 13.92 1.89 -5.90
CA ILE A 252 14.61 1.96 -7.19
C ILE A 252 13.65 1.73 -8.36
N LEU A 253 13.02 0.54 -8.44
CA LEU A 253 12.26 0.15 -9.63
C LEU A 253 10.97 0.97 -9.79
N MET A 254 10.22 1.18 -8.72
CA MET A 254 8.97 1.96 -8.79
C MET A 254 9.18 3.41 -9.26
N PRO A 255 10.07 4.21 -8.64
CA PRO A 255 10.34 5.56 -9.13
C PRO A 255 10.84 5.56 -10.58
N LEU A 256 11.71 4.62 -10.96
CA LEU A 256 12.22 4.51 -12.32
C LEU A 256 11.11 4.24 -13.34
N VAL A 257 10.25 3.24 -13.08
CA VAL A 257 9.10 2.93 -13.94
C VAL A 257 8.11 4.10 -13.98
N GLY A 258 7.89 4.77 -12.85
CA GLY A 258 7.06 5.97 -12.78
C GLY A 258 7.59 7.11 -13.66
N ILE A 259 8.89 7.39 -13.61
CA ILE A 259 9.54 8.40 -14.48
C ILE A 259 9.37 8.01 -15.95
N LEU A 260 9.66 6.76 -16.31
CA LEU A 260 9.53 6.29 -17.69
C LEU A 260 8.08 6.38 -18.18
N THR A 261 7.11 6.08 -17.32
CA THR A 261 5.68 6.25 -17.62
C THR A 261 5.31 7.72 -17.83
N CYS A 262 5.82 8.63 -17.01
CA CYS A 262 5.62 10.06 -17.17
C CYS A 262 6.22 10.56 -18.48
N ILE A 263 7.41 10.09 -18.86
CA ILE A 263 8.04 10.43 -20.14
C ILE A 263 7.20 9.89 -21.29
N LEU A 264 6.79 8.62 -21.23
CA LEU A 264 5.98 7.99 -22.26
C LEU A 264 4.68 8.75 -22.51
N ILE A 265 3.90 9.01 -21.45
CA ILE A 265 2.58 9.64 -21.57
C ILE A 265 2.68 11.16 -21.74
N GLY A 266 3.62 11.79 -21.03
CA GLY A 266 3.76 13.25 -21.07
C GLY A 266 4.40 13.79 -22.35
N TRP A 267 5.31 13.04 -22.98
CA TRP A 267 6.14 13.54 -24.08
C TRP A 267 6.03 12.71 -25.37
N VAL A 268 5.98 11.37 -25.28
CA VAL A 268 5.94 10.50 -26.46
C VAL A 268 4.52 10.31 -26.99
N ALA A 269 3.62 9.74 -26.17
CA ALA A 269 2.23 9.51 -26.53
C ALA A 269 1.38 10.80 -26.50
N LYS A 270 1.85 11.81 -25.76
CA LYS A 270 1.21 13.10 -25.44
C LYS A 270 0.00 12.95 -24.51
N PRO A 271 -0.21 13.93 -23.58
CA PRO A 271 -1.30 13.89 -22.61
C PRO A 271 -2.70 13.88 -23.25
N GLU A 272 -2.81 14.36 -24.50
CA GLU A 272 -4.05 14.40 -25.25
C GLU A 272 -4.65 13.00 -25.41
N THR A 273 -3.85 11.97 -25.65
CA THR A 273 -4.32 10.56 -25.73
C THR A 273 -5.08 10.12 -24.49
N THR A 274 -4.58 10.46 -23.31
CA THR A 274 -5.27 10.13 -22.05
C THR A 274 -6.52 11.00 -21.83
N ILE A 275 -6.43 12.29 -22.24
CA ILE A 275 -7.56 13.22 -22.13
C ILE A 275 -8.71 12.77 -23.04
N ASP A 276 -8.39 12.37 -24.27
CA ASP A 276 -9.38 11.89 -25.24
C ASP A 276 -10.06 10.61 -24.74
N GLU A 277 -9.29 9.70 -24.11
CA GLU A 277 -9.88 8.49 -23.50
C GLU A 277 -10.77 8.81 -22.30
N ILE A 278 -10.38 9.76 -21.44
CA ILE A 278 -11.20 10.19 -20.29
C ILE A 278 -12.49 10.85 -20.73
N THR A 279 -12.48 11.57 -21.86
CA THR A 279 -13.64 12.33 -22.37
C THR A 279 -14.40 11.59 -23.46
N LEU A 280 -14.09 10.33 -23.72
CA LEU A 280 -14.60 9.52 -24.82
C LEU A 280 -16.14 9.49 -24.86
N ASN A 281 -16.80 9.40 -23.71
CA ASN A 281 -18.26 9.31 -23.60
C ASN A 281 -18.91 10.67 -23.30
N GLY A 282 -18.21 11.80 -23.53
CA GLY A 282 -18.72 13.15 -23.29
C GLY A 282 -18.53 13.66 -21.87
N GLU A 283 -17.71 12.99 -21.06
CA GLU A 283 -17.39 13.43 -19.70
C GLU A 283 -16.50 14.67 -19.70
N LYS A 284 -16.68 15.51 -18.66
CA LYS A 284 -15.85 16.70 -18.48
C LYS A 284 -14.62 16.36 -17.63
N PHE A 285 -13.43 16.65 -18.15
CA PHE A 285 -12.19 16.55 -17.40
C PHE A 285 -11.75 17.90 -16.84
N GLY A 286 -12.31 18.31 -15.70
CA GLY A 286 -12.07 19.63 -15.10
C GLY A 286 -10.61 19.85 -14.65
N ARG A 287 -9.83 18.80 -14.40
CA ARG A 287 -8.43 18.86 -13.96
C ARG A 287 -7.41 18.76 -15.11
N LYS A 288 -7.82 18.99 -16.36
CA LYS A 288 -6.98 18.83 -17.59
C LYS A 288 -5.64 19.56 -17.49
N THR A 289 -5.65 20.85 -17.15
CA THR A 289 -4.41 21.64 -17.07
C THR A 289 -3.49 21.15 -15.96
N LEU A 290 -4.07 20.85 -14.78
CA LEU A 290 -3.31 20.26 -13.68
C LEU A 290 -2.67 18.94 -14.07
N TYR A 291 -3.41 18.04 -14.72
CA TYR A 291 -2.91 16.75 -15.22
C TYR A 291 -1.70 16.93 -16.16
N ILE A 292 -1.78 17.85 -17.13
CA ILE A 292 -0.70 18.09 -18.07
C ILE A 292 0.56 18.59 -17.35
N ILE A 293 0.41 19.52 -16.40
CA ILE A 293 1.55 20.06 -15.63
C ILE A 293 2.16 18.95 -14.77
N MET A 294 1.32 18.17 -14.08
CA MET A 294 1.78 17.10 -13.22
C MET A 294 2.54 16.02 -13.99
N ILE A 295 1.97 15.49 -15.08
CA ILE A 295 2.60 14.39 -15.82
C ILE A 295 3.88 14.81 -16.56
N LYS A 296 3.96 16.05 -17.06
CA LYS A 296 5.12 16.53 -17.81
C LYS A 296 6.29 16.96 -16.94
N PHE A 297 5.99 17.58 -15.79
CA PHE A 297 7.04 18.27 -15.03
C PHE A 297 7.08 17.85 -13.55
N VAL A 298 5.96 17.98 -12.84
CA VAL A 298 5.99 17.82 -11.38
C VAL A 298 6.25 16.38 -10.98
N ALA A 299 5.48 15.42 -11.49
CA ALA A 299 5.64 14.02 -11.12
C ALA A 299 7.01 13.44 -11.48
N PRO A 300 7.58 13.63 -12.69
CA PRO A 300 8.91 13.11 -12.99
C PRO A 300 10.02 13.74 -12.13
N ILE A 301 9.92 15.04 -11.79
CA ILE A 301 10.90 15.69 -10.90
C ILE A 301 10.82 15.08 -9.50
N LEU A 302 9.62 14.96 -8.95
CA LEU A 302 9.43 14.42 -7.61
C LEU A 302 9.85 12.94 -7.52
N LEU A 303 9.52 12.13 -8.53
CA LEU A 303 9.98 10.74 -8.63
C LEU A 303 11.50 10.63 -8.74
N PHE A 304 12.13 11.55 -9.46
CA PHE A 304 13.58 11.60 -9.55
C PHE A 304 14.22 11.92 -8.19
N VAL A 305 13.64 12.84 -7.43
CA VAL A 305 14.09 13.14 -6.06
C VAL A 305 13.91 11.94 -5.15
N ILE A 306 12.75 11.24 -5.21
CA ILE A 306 12.50 10.00 -4.46
C ILE A 306 13.56 8.93 -4.82
N LEU A 307 13.89 8.78 -6.10
CA LEU A 307 14.91 7.85 -6.54
C LEU A 307 16.29 8.20 -5.96
N LEU A 308 16.69 9.47 -5.99
CA LEU A 308 17.98 9.92 -5.44
C LEU A 308 18.06 9.73 -3.92
N THR A 309 16.98 10.01 -3.20
CA THR A 309 16.87 9.75 -1.76
C THR A 309 16.92 8.23 -1.50
N GLY A 310 16.21 7.44 -2.30
CA GLY A 310 16.20 5.98 -2.17
C GLY A 310 17.58 5.35 -2.32
N ILE A 311 18.41 5.83 -3.23
CA ILE A 311 19.79 5.33 -3.44
C ILE A 311 20.81 6.00 -2.51
N GLY A 312 20.38 6.87 -1.59
CA GLY A 312 21.24 7.48 -0.56
C GLY A 312 22.18 8.59 -1.06
N ILE A 313 21.81 9.25 -2.17
CA ILE A 313 22.60 10.39 -2.71
C ILE A 313 22.24 11.71 -2.01
N ILE A 314 20.95 11.83 -1.59
CA ILE A 314 20.44 13.05 -0.94
C ILE A 314 19.92 12.71 0.47
#